data_299cd71fcb98e0271f3692f3613dcaa1
#
_entry.id   299cd71fcb98e0271f3692f3613dcaa1
#
_cell.length_a   1.000
_cell.length_b   1.000
_cell.length_c   1.000
_cell.angle_alpha   90.00
_cell.angle_beta   90.00
_cell.angle_gamma   90.00
#
_symmetry.space_group_name_H-M   'P 1'
#
loop_
_entity.id
_entity.type
_entity.pdbx_description
1 polymer ?
#
loop_
_entity_poly.entity_id
_entity_poly.type
_entity_poly.pdbx_seq_one_letter_code
_entity_poly.pdbx_strand_id
1 'polypeptide(L)'
;MTPTPTVELPTRLRAALIAAGFTYRQVAEVLGGSAHDALGRNETTPALRRTTGGSPVETLIRLFLLQTAVSLDAAEAALPGLVDRMAVEGLLDQSVGEVAARLDVRPYAVGDGDGDDDLWVLSDLTPGLDGGPQRVGADHVLGISPASTSLAQLTIRDRAATALDLGTGCGVQALHLARHCDRVVATDVNPRALWMTRFNLQLNDLGRGVEVRDGSFFEPVREERFDLLVTNPPFVISPGDGERLVYRDSGLPGDRVVEDIVRAAPDHLTEGGWCQVLANWVIADGQPWEDRLGRWIAADCDAFVVQREVLDPAAYVELWLKDAGQHGASDYLVRYDTWLSWLEEQRVAGIGFGWINLRRRPASAAGSGACTFLDWPYEVEQPVAPAVREWGDAVGLAVDADLRLRARPDVRQETVGPVGAEDPEVIVLRQQRGLRRARQVDTVEAALVGACDGELTVGQILDAVAQLLGRDPAATRDTYLPVVRELVVEGFLTAAAG
;
A
#
# COMPACT_ATOMS: atom_id res chain seq x y z
N MET A 1 -17.70 15.78 -21.42
CA MET A 1 -18.44 15.21 -20.27
C MET A 1 -18.48 13.70 -20.48
N THR A 2 -17.78 12.94 -19.68
CA THR A 2 -17.88 11.47 -19.66
C THR A 2 -19.27 11.13 -19.12
N PRO A 3 -20.11 10.34 -19.80
CA PRO A 3 -21.45 10.01 -19.31
C PRO A 3 -21.34 9.22 -18.01
N THR A 4 -22.24 9.49 -17.06
CA THR A 4 -22.36 8.66 -15.86
C THR A 4 -22.74 7.24 -16.33
N PRO A 5 -22.07 6.17 -15.79
CA PRO A 5 -22.41 4.80 -16.20
C PRO A 5 -23.90 4.55 -15.96
N THR A 6 -24.56 3.94 -16.94
CA THR A 6 -25.94 3.49 -16.70
C THR A 6 -25.89 2.33 -15.71
N VAL A 7 -26.56 2.45 -14.59
CA VAL A 7 -26.55 1.47 -13.46
C VAL A 7 -26.74 0.01 -13.90
N GLU A 8 -27.38 -0.22 -15.04
CA GLU A 8 -27.66 -1.54 -15.56
C GLU A 8 -26.45 -2.30 -16.12
N LEU A 9 -25.50 -1.60 -16.81
CA LEU A 9 -24.37 -2.27 -17.45
C LEU A 9 -23.39 -2.90 -16.44
N PRO A 10 -22.89 -2.21 -15.38
CA PRO A 10 -21.97 -2.82 -14.42
C PRO A 10 -22.58 -4.06 -13.73
N THR A 11 -23.86 -3.99 -13.34
CA THR A 11 -24.56 -5.11 -12.68
C THR A 11 -24.70 -6.32 -13.61
N ARG A 12 -25.06 -6.10 -14.88
CA ARG A 12 -25.16 -7.18 -15.87
C ARG A 12 -23.78 -7.74 -16.22
N LEU A 13 -22.77 -6.90 -16.32
CA LEU A 13 -21.39 -7.34 -16.54
C LEU A 13 -20.92 -8.24 -15.39
N ARG A 14 -21.14 -7.83 -14.13
CA ARG A 14 -20.84 -8.68 -12.97
C ARG A 14 -21.48 -10.06 -13.07
N ALA A 15 -22.76 -10.13 -13.41
CA ALA A 15 -23.47 -11.39 -13.57
C ALA A 15 -22.84 -12.27 -14.67
N ALA A 16 -22.43 -11.68 -15.79
CA ALA A 16 -21.75 -12.40 -16.88
C ALA A 16 -20.37 -12.88 -16.48
N LEU A 17 -19.56 -12.06 -15.76
CA LEU A 17 -18.24 -12.44 -15.27
C LEU A 17 -18.33 -13.62 -14.29
N ILE A 18 -19.31 -13.60 -13.37
CA ILE A 18 -19.58 -14.72 -12.45
C ILE A 18 -20.00 -15.97 -13.23
N ALA A 19 -20.94 -15.84 -14.18
CA ALA A 19 -21.42 -16.98 -14.98
C ALA A 19 -20.32 -17.60 -15.85
N ALA A 20 -19.36 -16.77 -16.35
CA ALA A 20 -18.20 -17.23 -17.10
C ALA A 20 -17.10 -17.84 -16.21
N GLY A 21 -17.21 -17.75 -14.89
CA GLY A 21 -16.16 -18.16 -13.95
C GLY A 21 -14.91 -17.27 -13.99
N PHE A 22 -15.05 -16.00 -14.39
CA PHE A 22 -13.93 -15.07 -14.48
C PHE A 22 -13.57 -14.51 -13.11
N THR A 23 -13.04 -15.39 -12.25
CA THR A 23 -12.54 -15.10 -10.89
C THR A 23 -11.03 -15.17 -10.85
N TYR A 24 -10.40 -14.57 -9.84
CA TYR A 24 -8.94 -14.62 -9.68
C TYR A 24 -8.45 -16.07 -9.62
N ARG A 25 -9.10 -16.91 -8.80
CA ARG A 25 -8.74 -18.32 -8.66
C ARG A 25 -8.88 -19.09 -9.97
N GLN A 26 -10.00 -18.94 -10.67
CA GLN A 26 -10.24 -19.67 -11.91
C GLN A 26 -9.27 -19.22 -13.03
N VAL A 27 -8.94 -17.92 -13.09
CA VAL A 27 -7.91 -17.40 -14.01
C VAL A 27 -6.55 -18.02 -13.68
N ALA A 28 -6.15 -18.05 -12.41
CA ALA A 28 -4.91 -18.68 -11.99
C ALA A 28 -4.85 -20.18 -12.28
N GLU A 29 -5.96 -20.90 -12.11
CA GLU A 29 -6.08 -22.33 -12.46
C GLU A 29 -5.93 -22.58 -13.97
N VAL A 30 -6.62 -21.80 -14.81
CA VAL A 30 -6.54 -21.90 -16.29
C VAL A 30 -5.13 -21.63 -16.78
N LEU A 31 -4.49 -20.57 -16.26
CA LEU A 31 -3.16 -20.18 -16.68
C LEU A 31 -2.07 -21.10 -16.11
N GLY A 32 -2.26 -21.56 -14.87
CA GLY A 32 -1.19 -22.20 -14.08
C GLY A 32 -0.11 -21.22 -13.66
N GLY A 33 0.66 -21.54 -12.62
CA GLY A 33 1.60 -20.62 -11.99
C GLY A 33 2.54 -19.90 -12.96
N SER A 34 3.21 -20.63 -13.85
CA SER A 34 4.20 -20.05 -14.78
C SER A 34 3.60 -18.99 -15.74
N ALA A 35 2.40 -19.23 -16.29
CA ALA A 35 1.78 -18.27 -17.20
C ALA A 35 1.14 -17.10 -16.42
N HIS A 36 0.62 -17.37 -15.22
CA HIS A 36 0.12 -16.32 -14.34
C HIS A 36 1.25 -15.37 -13.90
N ASP A 37 2.41 -15.91 -13.51
CA ASP A 37 3.60 -15.11 -13.15
C ASP A 37 4.16 -14.32 -14.34
N ALA A 38 4.04 -14.88 -15.57
CA ALA A 38 4.46 -14.18 -16.78
C ALA A 38 3.63 -12.91 -17.02
N LEU A 39 2.31 -12.96 -16.77
CA LEU A 39 1.47 -11.76 -16.86
C LEU A 39 1.92 -10.65 -15.90
N GLY A 40 2.40 -11.00 -14.71
CA GLY A 40 2.98 -10.04 -13.76
C GLY A 40 4.23 -9.32 -14.30
N ARG A 41 4.84 -9.87 -15.35
CA ARG A 41 5.97 -9.28 -16.07
C ARG A 41 5.60 -8.71 -17.45
N ASN A 42 4.31 -8.56 -17.72
CA ASN A 42 3.75 -8.10 -18.99
C ASN A 42 4.01 -9.03 -20.20
N GLU A 43 4.23 -10.32 -19.94
CA GLU A 43 4.47 -11.34 -20.99
C GLU A 43 3.20 -12.18 -21.21
N THR A 44 2.63 -12.12 -22.42
CA THR A 44 1.33 -12.77 -22.72
C THR A 44 1.47 -14.13 -23.36
N THR A 45 2.58 -14.44 -24.06
CA THR A 45 2.76 -15.67 -24.81
C THR A 45 2.47 -16.96 -24.03
N PRO A 46 2.93 -17.15 -22.77
CA PRO A 46 2.59 -18.34 -22.00
C PRO A 46 1.08 -18.50 -21.77
N ALA A 47 0.39 -17.40 -21.49
CA ALA A 47 -1.06 -17.37 -21.25
C ALA A 47 -1.85 -17.61 -22.55
N LEU A 48 -1.42 -17.05 -23.69
CA LEU A 48 -2.01 -17.32 -25.01
C LEU A 48 -2.00 -18.82 -25.35
N ARG A 49 -0.93 -19.52 -25.00
CA ARG A 49 -0.80 -20.98 -25.22
C ARG A 49 -1.75 -21.81 -24.33
N ARG A 50 -2.14 -21.28 -23.17
CA ARG A 50 -3.02 -21.96 -22.21
C ARG A 50 -4.51 -21.69 -22.43
N THR A 51 -4.85 -20.71 -23.25
CA THR A 51 -6.22 -20.24 -23.50
C THR A 51 -6.70 -20.57 -24.91
N THR A 52 -6.47 -21.79 -25.37
CA THR A 52 -6.85 -22.23 -26.76
C THR A 52 -8.13 -23.06 -26.80
N GLY A 53 -8.74 -23.37 -25.66
CA GLY A 53 -9.91 -24.23 -25.56
C GLY A 53 -11.22 -23.53 -25.94
N GLY A 54 -11.28 -22.19 -25.91
CA GLY A 54 -12.44 -21.40 -26.32
C GLY A 54 -13.58 -21.36 -25.28
N SER A 55 -13.31 -21.74 -24.04
CA SER A 55 -14.30 -21.59 -22.96
C SER A 55 -14.56 -20.09 -22.66
N PRO A 56 -15.71 -19.73 -22.05
CA PRO A 56 -16.01 -18.34 -21.67
C PRO A 56 -14.90 -17.67 -20.85
N VAL A 57 -14.35 -18.35 -19.85
CA VAL A 57 -13.25 -17.80 -19.03
C VAL A 57 -11.98 -17.56 -19.84
N GLU A 58 -11.59 -18.49 -20.74
CA GLU A 58 -10.45 -18.33 -21.63
C GLU A 58 -10.66 -17.16 -22.60
N THR A 59 -11.87 -17.00 -23.11
CA THR A 59 -12.24 -15.87 -23.97
C THR A 59 -12.06 -14.53 -23.23
N LEU A 60 -12.54 -14.44 -21.98
CA LEU A 60 -12.37 -13.22 -21.16
C LEU A 60 -10.92 -12.95 -20.78
N ILE A 61 -10.13 -14.00 -20.48
CA ILE A 61 -8.68 -13.87 -20.28
C ILE A 61 -8.02 -13.27 -21.54
N ARG A 62 -8.32 -13.81 -22.72
CA ARG A 62 -7.76 -13.31 -23.98
C ARG A 62 -8.17 -11.87 -24.25
N LEU A 63 -9.46 -11.57 -24.08
CA LEU A 63 -10.03 -10.25 -24.36
C LEU A 63 -9.47 -9.16 -23.42
N PHE A 64 -9.53 -9.38 -22.12
CA PHE A 64 -9.19 -8.36 -21.13
C PHE A 64 -7.72 -8.42 -20.68
N LEU A 65 -7.23 -9.58 -20.22
CA LEU A 65 -5.90 -9.66 -19.62
C LEU A 65 -4.79 -9.74 -20.67
N LEU A 66 -5.02 -10.44 -21.80
CA LEU A 66 -4.04 -10.57 -22.89
C LEU A 66 -4.25 -9.52 -23.99
N GLN A 67 -5.31 -8.71 -23.91
CA GLN A 67 -5.64 -7.64 -24.84
C GLN A 67 -5.64 -8.11 -26.31
N THR A 68 -6.11 -9.33 -26.54
CA THR A 68 -6.14 -9.98 -27.85
C THR A 68 -7.55 -9.99 -28.38
N ALA A 69 -7.75 -9.63 -29.65
CA ALA A 69 -9.06 -9.72 -30.30
C ALA A 69 -9.57 -11.18 -30.26
N VAL A 70 -10.88 -11.34 -30.03
CA VAL A 70 -11.59 -12.61 -30.04
C VAL A 70 -12.71 -12.56 -31.06
N SER A 71 -13.22 -13.73 -31.50
CA SER A 71 -14.37 -13.75 -32.42
C SER A 71 -15.63 -13.20 -31.74
N LEU A 72 -16.50 -12.57 -32.51
CA LEU A 72 -17.76 -12.03 -32.00
C LEU A 72 -18.63 -13.14 -31.35
N ASP A 73 -18.67 -14.34 -31.94
CA ASP A 73 -19.40 -15.48 -31.37
C ASP A 73 -18.86 -15.91 -30.00
N ALA A 74 -17.54 -15.94 -29.85
CA ALA A 74 -16.91 -16.26 -28.57
C ALA A 74 -17.16 -15.15 -27.51
N ALA A 75 -17.09 -13.89 -27.92
CA ALA A 75 -17.40 -12.75 -27.05
C ALA A 75 -18.89 -12.78 -26.60
N GLU A 76 -19.83 -13.05 -27.50
CA GLU A 76 -21.23 -13.17 -27.17
C GLU A 76 -21.54 -14.38 -26.28
N ALA A 77 -20.80 -15.50 -26.43
CA ALA A 77 -20.91 -16.65 -25.55
C ALA A 77 -20.41 -16.36 -24.12
N ALA A 78 -19.37 -15.54 -23.98
CA ALA A 78 -18.81 -15.14 -22.70
C ALA A 78 -19.56 -13.96 -22.03
N LEU A 79 -20.11 -13.04 -22.83
CA LEU A 79 -20.81 -11.81 -22.42
C LEU A 79 -22.19 -11.72 -23.08
N PRO A 80 -23.15 -12.61 -22.77
CA PRO A 80 -24.40 -12.72 -23.49
C PRO A 80 -25.22 -11.43 -23.52
N GLY A 81 -25.44 -10.88 -24.72
CA GLY A 81 -26.23 -9.65 -24.96
C GLY A 81 -25.60 -8.40 -24.34
N LEU A 82 -24.31 -8.40 -24.13
CA LEU A 82 -23.56 -7.24 -23.58
C LEU A 82 -22.59 -6.63 -24.58
N VAL A 83 -22.12 -7.37 -25.60
CA VAL A 83 -21.05 -6.95 -26.51
C VAL A 83 -21.40 -5.62 -27.20
N ASP A 84 -22.56 -5.52 -27.83
CA ASP A 84 -23.00 -4.30 -28.51
C ASP A 84 -23.12 -3.11 -27.55
N ARG A 85 -23.65 -3.37 -26.34
CA ARG A 85 -23.79 -2.33 -25.32
C ARG A 85 -22.44 -1.84 -24.83
N MET A 86 -21.50 -2.75 -24.55
CA MET A 86 -20.15 -2.41 -24.16
C MET A 86 -19.39 -1.67 -25.26
N ALA A 87 -19.63 -2.00 -26.51
CA ALA A 87 -19.06 -1.27 -27.65
C ALA A 87 -19.61 0.17 -27.73
N VAL A 88 -20.92 0.35 -27.56
CA VAL A 88 -21.55 1.69 -27.54
C VAL A 88 -21.03 2.55 -26.39
N GLU A 89 -20.83 1.96 -25.21
CA GLU A 89 -20.27 2.66 -24.03
C GLU A 89 -18.73 2.79 -24.05
N GLY A 90 -18.07 2.26 -25.09
CA GLY A 90 -16.63 2.45 -25.33
C GLY A 90 -15.72 1.53 -24.50
N LEU A 91 -16.25 0.41 -23.97
CA LEU A 91 -15.46 -0.60 -23.27
C LEU A 91 -14.82 -1.60 -24.25
N LEU A 92 -15.45 -1.81 -25.39
CA LEU A 92 -15.01 -2.71 -26.44
C LEU A 92 -14.94 -1.98 -27.80
N ASP A 93 -14.09 -2.46 -28.69
CA ASP A 93 -14.11 -2.18 -30.12
C ASP A 93 -14.67 -3.41 -30.85
N GLN A 94 -15.60 -3.17 -31.79
CA GLN A 94 -16.20 -4.21 -32.61
C GLN A 94 -15.85 -3.96 -34.06
N SER A 95 -15.25 -4.92 -34.71
CA SER A 95 -14.98 -4.92 -36.14
C SER A 95 -15.64 -6.13 -36.81
N VAL A 96 -15.39 -6.33 -38.13
CA VAL A 96 -16.04 -7.43 -38.86
C VAL A 96 -15.66 -8.79 -38.27
N GLY A 97 -16.59 -9.35 -37.49
CA GLY A 97 -16.44 -10.70 -36.88
C GLY A 97 -15.52 -10.81 -35.67
N GLU A 98 -14.95 -9.70 -35.20
CA GLU A 98 -14.03 -9.66 -34.06
C GLU A 98 -14.39 -8.58 -33.05
N VAL A 99 -13.97 -8.81 -31.80
CA VAL A 99 -14.13 -7.89 -30.67
C VAL A 99 -12.79 -7.74 -29.97
N ALA A 100 -12.40 -6.51 -29.65
CA ALA A 100 -11.20 -6.17 -28.88
C ALA A 100 -11.56 -5.31 -27.66
N ALA A 101 -10.81 -5.44 -26.58
CA ALA A 101 -10.97 -4.60 -25.41
C ALA A 101 -10.38 -3.20 -25.62
N ARG A 102 -11.09 -2.18 -25.14
CA ARG A 102 -10.59 -0.82 -25.00
C ARG A 102 -10.22 -0.47 -23.56
N LEU A 103 -10.74 -1.25 -22.62
CA LEU A 103 -10.47 -1.17 -21.20
C LEU A 103 -10.13 -2.56 -20.67
N ASP A 104 -9.28 -2.64 -19.67
CA ASP A 104 -9.00 -3.86 -18.91
C ASP A 104 -10.14 -4.11 -17.91
N VAL A 105 -10.52 -5.37 -17.72
CA VAL A 105 -11.37 -5.81 -16.62
C VAL A 105 -10.65 -6.97 -15.95
N ARG A 106 -10.18 -6.77 -14.73
CA ARG A 106 -9.31 -7.72 -14.05
C ARG A 106 -9.94 -8.25 -12.77
N PRO A 107 -10.03 -9.58 -12.57
CA PRO A 107 -10.43 -10.12 -11.29
C PRO A 107 -9.33 -9.86 -10.24
N TYR A 108 -9.74 -9.54 -9.03
CA TYR A 108 -8.88 -9.12 -7.93
C TYR A 108 -9.29 -9.82 -6.64
N ALA A 109 -8.41 -10.69 -6.13
CA ALA A 109 -8.63 -11.36 -4.85
C ALA A 109 -8.41 -10.39 -3.69
N VAL A 110 -9.40 -10.30 -2.80
CA VAL A 110 -9.34 -9.48 -1.58
C VAL A 110 -9.39 -10.40 -0.39
N GLY A 111 -8.27 -10.70 0.25
CA GLY A 111 -8.18 -11.62 1.38
C GLY A 111 -7.32 -12.84 1.08
N ASP A 112 -7.42 -13.86 1.92
CA ASP A 112 -6.54 -15.04 1.91
C ASP A 112 -6.86 -16.08 0.80
N GLY A 113 -7.67 -15.72 -0.19
CA GLY A 113 -7.87 -16.52 -1.39
C GLY A 113 -8.94 -17.62 -1.31
N ASP A 114 -9.78 -17.67 -0.28
CA ASP A 114 -10.85 -18.69 -0.14
C ASP A 114 -12.07 -18.48 -1.04
N GLY A 115 -12.00 -17.56 -2.00
CA GLY A 115 -12.77 -17.63 -3.24
C GLY A 115 -14.12 -16.92 -3.31
N ASP A 116 -14.74 -16.47 -2.23
CA ASP A 116 -16.05 -15.79 -2.29
C ASP A 116 -15.96 -14.24 -2.32
N ASP A 117 -14.75 -13.69 -2.21
CA ASP A 117 -14.50 -12.25 -2.04
C ASP A 117 -13.80 -11.59 -3.25
N ASP A 118 -13.90 -12.19 -4.44
CA ASP A 118 -13.32 -11.60 -5.64
C ASP A 118 -14.04 -10.29 -6.02
N LEU A 119 -13.23 -9.29 -6.33
CA LEU A 119 -13.65 -8.05 -6.96
C LEU A 119 -13.23 -8.04 -8.43
N TRP A 120 -13.84 -7.16 -9.21
CA TRP A 120 -13.42 -6.86 -10.58
C TRP A 120 -13.06 -5.38 -10.67
N VAL A 121 -11.90 -5.09 -11.25
CA VAL A 121 -11.44 -3.73 -11.44
C VAL A 121 -11.33 -3.44 -12.93
N LEU A 122 -12.12 -2.46 -13.38
CA LEU A 122 -12.02 -1.87 -14.71
C LEU A 122 -11.04 -0.70 -14.67
N SER A 123 -10.13 -0.66 -15.63
CA SER A 123 -9.11 0.38 -15.79
C SER A 123 -8.75 0.57 -17.26
N ASP A 124 -7.83 1.48 -17.56
CA ASP A 124 -7.23 1.52 -18.89
C ASP A 124 -6.39 0.27 -19.15
N LEU A 125 -6.19 -0.03 -20.44
CA LEU A 125 -5.39 -1.18 -20.87
C LEU A 125 -3.96 -1.07 -20.32
N THR A 126 -3.41 -2.20 -19.89
CA THR A 126 -2.01 -2.28 -19.47
C THR A 126 -1.10 -1.98 -20.66
N PRO A 127 -0.25 -0.93 -20.60
CA PRO A 127 0.67 -0.62 -21.68
C PRO A 127 1.86 -1.57 -21.69
N GLY A 128 2.51 -1.70 -22.85
CA GLY A 128 3.79 -2.39 -22.96
C GLY A 128 3.76 -3.91 -22.84
N LEU A 129 2.61 -4.56 -23.07
CA LEU A 129 2.55 -6.02 -23.16
C LEU A 129 3.48 -6.52 -24.27
N ASP A 130 4.20 -7.62 -24.00
CA ASP A 130 5.18 -8.25 -24.92
C ASP A 130 6.20 -7.27 -25.52
N GLY A 131 6.62 -6.27 -24.74
CA GLY A 131 7.56 -5.24 -25.21
C GLY A 131 6.96 -4.23 -26.21
N GLY A 132 5.65 -4.20 -26.33
CA GLY A 132 4.93 -3.23 -27.16
C GLY A 132 5.10 -1.77 -26.71
N PRO A 133 4.56 -0.80 -27.47
CA PRO A 133 4.66 0.61 -27.11
C PRO A 133 3.98 0.92 -25.76
N GLN A 134 4.66 1.63 -24.88
CA GLN A 134 4.12 2.08 -23.58
C GLN A 134 3.49 3.49 -23.65
N ARG A 135 3.02 3.94 -24.81
CA ARG A 135 2.40 5.26 -24.96
C ARG A 135 1.02 5.28 -24.30
N VAL A 136 0.88 6.13 -23.28
CA VAL A 136 -0.38 6.35 -22.56
C VAL A 136 -0.82 7.81 -22.74
N GLY A 137 -2.13 8.04 -22.68
CA GLY A 137 -2.69 9.39 -22.65
C GLY A 137 -2.40 10.10 -21.32
N ALA A 138 -2.47 11.42 -21.32
CA ALA A 138 -2.26 12.21 -20.09
C ALA A 138 -3.28 11.88 -19.00
N ASP A 139 -4.49 11.46 -19.37
CA ASP A 139 -5.61 11.08 -18.50
C ASP A 139 -5.68 9.57 -18.21
N HIS A 140 -4.63 8.82 -18.56
CA HIS A 140 -4.55 7.38 -18.33
C HIS A 140 -4.78 7.03 -16.86
N VAL A 141 -5.58 5.99 -16.62
CA VAL A 141 -5.94 5.52 -15.29
C VAL A 141 -5.38 4.11 -15.10
N LEU A 142 -4.36 4.01 -14.25
CA LEU A 142 -3.76 2.72 -13.90
C LEU A 142 -4.76 1.80 -13.24
N GLY A 143 -4.66 0.51 -13.57
CA GLY A 143 -5.37 -0.56 -12.88
C GLY A 143 -4.67 -1.01 -11.59
N ILE A 144 -4.85 -2.29 -11.26
CA ILE A 144 -4.19 -2.91 -10.12
C ILE A 144 -2.68 -2.94 -10.39
N SER A 145 -1.92 -2.33 -9.50
CA SER A 145 -0.47 -2.22 -9.57
C SER A 145 0.18 -2.68 -8.26
N PRO A 146 1.49 -2.97 -8.23
CA PRO A 146 2.21 -3.24 -6.98
C PRO A 146 2.04 -2.11 -5.95
N ALA A 147 1.97 -0.84 -6.38
CA ALA A 147 1.75 0.30 -5.52
C ALA A 147 0.35 0.28 -4.88
N SER A 148 -0.72 0.09 -5.67
CA SER A 148 -2.08 0.01 -5.15
C SER A 148 -2.29 -1.19 -4.22
N THR A 149 -1.67 -2.33 -4.53
CA THR A 149 -1.71 -3.53 -3.68
C THR A 149 -0.93 -3.30 -2.38
N SER A 150 0.24 -2.67 -2.45
CA SER A 150 1.04 -2.32 -1.26
C SER A 150 0.26 -1.41 -0.30
N LEU A 151 -0.42 -0.38 -0.82
CA LEU A 151 -1.26 0.49 0.00
C LEU A 151 -2.45 -0.26 0.60
N ALA A 152 -3.11 -1.14 -0.16
CA ALA A 152 -4.19 -1.97 0.35
C ALA A 152 -3.74 -2.91 1.48
N GLN A 153 -2.51 -3.42 1.43
CA GLN A 153 -1.90 -4.24 2.49
C GLN A 153 -1.45 -3.41 3.71
N LEU A 154 -1.13 -2.12 3.49
CA LEU A 154 -0.78 -1.17 4.54
C LEU A 154 -2.01 -0.64 5.27
N THR A 155 -3.15 -0.54 4.59
CA THR A 155 -4.36 0.10 5.09
C THR A 155 -4.94 -0.67 6.28
N ILE A 156 -5.09 0.04 7.41
CA ILE A 156 -5.73 -0.48 8.63
C ILE A 156 -7.18 -0.84 8.31
N ARG A 157 -7.61 -2.04 8.74
CA ARG A 157 -8.92 -2.61 8.43
C ARG A 157 -9.88 -2.64 9.61
N ASP A 158 -9.58 -1.90 10.67
CA ASP A 158 -10.51 -1.68 11.77
C ASP A 158 -11.78 -1.02 11.22
N ARG A 159 -12.93 -1.36 11.80
CA ARG A 159 -14.16 -0.71 11.41
C ARG A 159 -14.08 0.80 11.69
N ALA A 160 -14.38 1.61 10.70
CA ALA A 160 -14.35 3.06 10.79
C ALA A 160 -15.68 3.66 10.32
N ALA A 161 -16.10 4.77 10.93
CA ALA A 161 -17.31 5.46 10.49
C ALA A 161 -17.09 6.17 9.16
N THR A 162 -15.90 6.78 8.98
CA THR A 162 -15.61 7.62 7.81
C THR A 162 -14.22 7.35 7.27
N ALA A 163 -14.11 7.30 5.93
CA ALA A 163 -12.81 7.18 5.26
C ALA A 163 -12.70 8.09 4.03
N LEU A 164 -11.47 8.48 3.71
CA LEU A 164 -11.11 9.24 2.51
C LEU A 164 -10.09 8.45 1.68
N ASP A 165 -10.42 8.23 0.41
CA ASP A 165 -9.48 7.79 -0.64
C ASP A 165 -9.07 9.01 -1.47
N LEU A 166 -7.88 9.53 -1.22
CA LEU A 166 -7.37 10.75 -1.83
C LEU A 166 -6.56 10.42 -3.09
N GLY A 167 -7.06 10.81 -4.26
CA GLY A 167 -6.48 10.42 -5.55
C GLY A 167 -6.87 8.98 -5.90
N THR A 168 -8.17 8.71 -6.01
CA THR A 168 -8.74 7.34 -6.05
C THR A 168 -8.37 6.54 -7.30
N GLY A 169 -8.03 7.19 -8.43
CA GLY A 169 -7.73 6.51 -9.69
C GLY A 169 -8.90 5.64 -10.17
N CYS A 170 -8.66 4.35 -10.39
CA CYS A 170 -9.73 3.40 -10.72
C CYS A 170 -10.53 2.90 -9.51
N GLY A 171 -10.27 3.41 -8.28
CA GLY A 171 -11.06 3.11 -7.09
C GLY A 171 -10.61 1.90 -6.28
N VAL A 172 -9.41 1.38 -6.47
CA VAL A 172 -8.92 0.19 -5.73
C VAL A 172 -9.02 0.40 -4.23
N GLN A 173 -8.54 1.54 -3.71
CA GLN A 173 -8.61 1.81 -2.27
C GLN A 173 -10.06 2.04 -1.81
N ALA A 174 -10.86 2.77 -2.59
CA ALA A 174 -12.30 2.96 -2.30
C ALA A 174 -13.05 1.62 -2.19
N LEU A 175 -12.74 0.63 -3.05
CA LEU A 175 -13.31 -0.72 -2.98
C LEU A 175 -12.92 -1.44 -1.68
N HIS A 176 -11.67 -1.32 -1.24
CA HIS A 176 -11.23 -1.87 0.05
C HIS A 176 -11.92 -1.19 1.23
N LEU A 177 -11.94 0.15 1.25
CA LEU A 177 -12.54 0.94 2.32
C LEU A 177 -14.04 0.69 2.47
N ALA A 178 -14.77 0.56 1.36
CA ALA A 178 -16.21 0.28 1.36
C ALA A 178 -16.61 -1.03 2.07
N ARG A 179 -15.66 -1.91 2.33
CA ARG A 179 -15.90 -3.20 3.00
C ARG A 179 -15.88 -3.11 4.54
N HIS A 180 -15.28 -2.06 5.10
CA HIS A 180 -15.13 -1.91 6.55
C HIS A 180 -15.41 -0.50 7.08
N CYS A 181 -15.72 0.46 6.18
CA CYS A 181 -16.08 1.82 6.55
C CYS A 181 -17.57 2.08 6.24
N ASP A 182 -18.26 2.81 7.12
CA ASP A 182 -19.69 3.08 6.95
C ASP A 182 -19.93 4.14 5.85
N ARG A 183 -19.02 5.12 5.72
CA ARG A 183 -19.01 6.16 4.68
C ARG A 183 -17.61 6.34 4.12
N VAL A 184 -17.50 6.35 2.80
CA VAL A 184 -16.23 6.61 2.08
C VAL A 184 -16.42 7.80 1.15
N VAL A 185 -15.45 8.70 1.14
CA VAL A 185 -15.31 9.73 0.11
C VAL A 185 -14.10 9.37 -0.75
N ALA A 186 -14.29 9.32 -2.06
CA ALA A 186 -13.22 9.08 -3.03
C ALA A 186 -13.07 10.32 -3.90
N THR A 187 -11.85 10.87 -4.00
CA THR A 187 -11.59 12.13 -4.74
C THR A 187 -10.56 11.93 -5.83
N ASP A 188 -10.70 12.63 -6.95
CA ASP A 188 -9.70 12.70 -8.02
C ASP A 188 -9.91 13.95 -8.85
N VAL A 189 -8.85 14.43 -9.52
CA VAL A 189 -8.93 15.53 -10.50
C VAL A 189 -9.21 15.04 -11.92
N ASN A 190 -9.03 13.74 -12.18
CA ASN A 190 -9.20 13.13 -13.48
C ASN A 190 -10.65 12.65 -13.66
N PRO A 191 -11.47 13.26 -14.54
CA PRO A 191 -12.85 12.83 -14.76
C PRO A 191 -12.97 11.36 -15.22
N ARG A 192 -11.92 10.84 -15.90
CA ARG A 192 -11.86 9.44 -16.32
C ARG A 192 -11.71 8.51 -15.11
N ALA A 193 -10.85 8.85 -14.17
CA ALA A 193 -10.70 8.14 -12.90
C ALA A 193 -12.00 8.11 -12.09
N LEU A 194 -12.66 9.26 -11.97
CA LEU A 194 -13.95 9.35 -11.26
C LEU A 194 -15.04 8.50 -11.92
N TRP A 195 -15.05 8.43 -13.27
CA TRP A 195 -15.98 7.57 -13.99
C TRP A 195 -15.68 6.08 -13.72
N MET A 196 -14.40 5.67 -13.80
CA MET A 196 -13.98 4.28 -13.52
C MET A 196 -14.26 3.87 -12.08
N THR A 197 -14.00 4.75 -11.11
CA THR A 197 -14.32 4.49 -9.69
C THR A 197 -15.82 4.24 -9.51
N ARG A 198 -16.70 5.08 -10.09
CA ARG A 198 -18.16 4.86 -10.02
C ARG A 198 -18.57 3.56 -10.69
N PHE A 199 -17.98 3.22 -11.84
CA PHE A 199 -18.23 1.96 -12.54
C PHE A 199 -17.80 0.77 -11.67
N ASN A 200 -16.61 0.79 -11.10
CA ASN A 200 -16.06 -0.28 -10.27
C ASN A 200 -16.86 -0.50 -8.97
N LEU A 201 -17.30 0.57 -8.34
CA LEU A 201 -18.19 0.49 -7.18
C LEU A 201 -19.52 -0.21 -7.52
N GLN A 202 -20.12 0.11 -8.67
CA GLN A 202 -21.36 -0.53 -9.13
C GLN A 202 -21.10 -1.98 -9.59
N LEU A 203 -20.00 -2.24 -10.29
CA LEU A 203 -19.59 -3.58 -10.73
C LEU A 203 -19.48 -4.56 -9.56
N ASN A 204 -19.02 -4.07 -8.41
CA ASN A 204 -18.80 -4.88 -7.20
C ASN A 204 -19.93 -4.78 -6.15
N ASP A 205 -21.01 -4.06 -6.46
CA ASP A 205 -22.11 -3.80 -5.52
C ASP A 205 -21.66 -3.13 -4.20
N LEU A 206 -20.63 -2.27 -4.28
CA LEU A 206 -20.03 -1.54 -3.16
C LEU A 206 -20.33 -0.04 -3.19
N GLY A 207 -21.25 0.42 -4.04
CA GLY A 207 -21.57 1.84 -4.19
C GLY A 207 -22.32 2.47 -3.02
N ARG A 208 -22.87 1.65 -2.12
CA ARG A 208 -23.61 2.16 -0.97
C ARG A 208 -22.65 2.79 0.03
N GLY A 209 -22.90 4.06 0.41
CA GLY A 209 -22.06 4.78 1.36
C GLY A 209 -20.77 5.36 0.77
N VAL A 210 -20.56 5.25 -0.56
CA VAL A 210 -19.39 5.82 -1.23
C VAL A 210 -19.78 7.03 -2.07
N GLU A 211 -19.15 8.16 -1.79
CA GLU A 211 -19.29 9.41 -2.55
C GLU A 211 -18.04 9.64 -3.39
N VAL A 212 -18.21 9.88 -4.70
CA VAL A 212 -17.10 10.15 -5.63
C VAL A 212 -17.16 11.61 -6.05
N ARG A 213 -16.14 12.40 -5.70
CA ARG A 213 -16.08 13.84 -5.86
C ARG A 213 -14.91 14.28 -6.74
N ASP A 214 -15.15 15.30 -7.57
CA ASP A 214 -14.13 15.97 -8.39
C ASP A 214 -13.42 17.05 -7.57
N GLY A 215 -12.12 17.13 -7.68
CA GLY A 215 -11.31 18.22 -7.15
C GLY A 215 -9.91 17.79 -6.72
N SER A 216 -9.07 18.80 -6.44
CA SER A 216 -7.66 18.61 -6.14
C SER A 216 -7.42 18.39 -4.65
N PHE A 217 -6.69 17.34 -4.32
CA PHE A 217 -6.30 16.99 -2.94
C PHE A 217 -7.46 17.13 -1.94
N PHE A 218 -7.31 17.94 -0.90
CA PHE A 218 -8.30 18.15 0.15
C PHE A 218 -9.40 19.18 -0.20
N GLU A 219 -9.34 19.82 -1.36
CA GLU A 219 -10.32 20.84 -1.74
C GLU A 219 -11.79 20.35 -1.68
N PRO A 220 -12.12 19.14 -2.18
CA PRO A 220 -13.50 18.62 -2.12
C PRO A 220 -13.99 18.27 -0.71
N VAL A 221 -13.10 18.20 0.26
CA VAL A 221 -13.35 17.74 1.65
C VAL A 221 -12.84 18.75 2.70
N ARG A 222 -12.69 20.01 2.31
CA ARG A 222 -12.03 21.07 3.10
C ARG A 222 -12.52 21.19 4.55
N GLU A 223 -13.78 20.92 4.82
CA GLU A 223 -14.41 21.05 6.14
C GLU A 223 -14.68 19.68 6.79
N GLU A 224 -14.21 18.59 6.21
CA GLU A 224 -14.50 17.24 6.66
C GLU A 224 -13.30 16.61 7.37
N ARG A 225 -13.60 15.70 8.29
CA ARG A 225 -12.62 14.89 9.01
C ARG A 225 -12.98 13.43 8.91
N PHE A 226 -11.97 12.58 8.86
CA PHE A 226 -12.09 11.16 8.62
C PHE A 226 -11.34 10.34 9.68
N ASP A 227 -11.87 9.16 9.98
CA ASP A 227 -11.20 8.20 10.86
C ASP A 227 -10.04 7.51 10.15
N LEU A 228 -10.14 7.40 8.82
CA LEU A 228 -9.11 6.79 7.99
C LEU A 228 -8.94 7.59 6.68
N LEU A 229 -7.71 8.00 6.41
CA LEU A 229 -7.31 8.63 5.15
C LEU A 229 -6.25 7.76 4.50
N VAL A 230 -6.44 7.39 3.25
CA VAL A 230 -5.46 6.63 2.47
C VAL A 230 -5.16 7.35 1.17
N THR A 231 -3.91 7.27 0.72
CA THR A 231 -3.52 7.88 -0.56
C THR A 231 -2.31 7.21 -1.18
N ASN A 232 -2.39 7.02 -2.48
CA ASN A 232 -1.26 6.75 -3.37
C ASN A 232 -1.14 7.96 -4.32
N PRO A 233 -0.54 9.07 -3.86
CA PRO A 233 -0.53 10.31 -4.61
C PRO A 233 0.38 10.22 -5.84
N PRO A 234 0.29 11.16 -6.79
CA PRO A 234 1.24 11.29 -7.90
C PRO A 234 2.60 11.75 -7.37
N PHE A 235 3.39 10.84 -6.80
CA PHE A 235 4.61 11.12 -6.01
C PHE A 235 5.91 11.12 -6.81
N VAL A 236 5.87 11.06 -8.15
CA VAL A 236 7.12 11.05 -8.93
C VAL A 236 7.86 12.37 -8.78
N ILE A 237 9.09 12.25 -8.30
CA ILE A 237 10.01 13.39 -8.07
C ILE A 237 10.63 13.78 -9.40
N SER A 238 10.23 14.92 -9.95
CA SER A 238 10.69 15.42 -11.23
C SER A 238 10.88 16.95 -11.21
N PRO A 239 11.51 17.54 -12.24
CA PRO A 239 11.59 19.00 -12.36
C PRO A 239 10.22 19.70 -12.43
N GLY A 240 9.15 18.96 -12.80
CA GLY A 240 7.80 19.49 -12.93
C GLY A 240 7.52 20.13 -14.30
N ASP A 241 8.46 20.06 -15.24
CA ASP A 241 8.38 20.54 -16.62
C ASP A 241 8.24 19.36 -17.59
N GLY A 242 7.37 19.45 -18.57
CA GLY A 242 7.15 18.42 -19.59
C GLY A 242 5.71 17.89 -19.69
N GLU A 243 5.52 16.82 -20.47
CA GLU A 243 4.23 16.14 -20.58
C GLU A 243 3.89 15.48 -19.22
N ARG A 244 2.75 15.87 -18.64
CA ARG A 244 2.26 15.32 -17.38
C ARG A 244 1.43 14.08 -17.61
N LEU A 245 1.78 13.00 -16.92
CA LEU A 245 0.90 11.87 -16.69
C LEU A 245 0.22 12.07 -15.33
N VAL A 246 -1.09 12.37 -15.35
CA VAL A 246 -1.83 12.78 -14.14
C VAL A 246 -1.71 11.78 -12.99
N TYR A 247 -1.64 10.49 -13.30
CA TYR A 247 -1.56 9.44 -12.29
C TYR A 247 -0.25 9.40 -11.50
N ARG A 248 0.83 10.04 -11.98
CA ARG A 248 2.16 9.99 -11.36
C ARG A 248 2.83 11.35 -11.15
N ASP A 249 2.50 12.33 -12.00
CA ASP A 249 3.15 13.64 -11.99
C ASP A 249 2.24 14.70 -11.36
N SER A 250 2.57 15.14 -10.14
CA SER A 250 1.80 16.16 -9.42
C SER A 250 1.85 17.55 -10.10
N GLY A 251 2.91 17.81 -10.87
CA GLY A 251 3.26 19.13 -11.40
C GLY A 251 3.90 20.05 -10.35
N LEU A 252 4.16 19.55 -9.18
CA LEU A 252 4.97 20.20 -8.16
C LEU A 252 6.40 19.65 -8.22
N PRO A 253 7.44 20.48 -8.06
CA PRO A 253 8.81 20.00 -8.09
C PRO A 253 9.15 19.19 -6.85
N GLY A 254 9.95 18.16 -7.04
CA GLY A 254 10.44 17.33 -5.94
C GLY A 254 9.34 16.50 -5.28
N ASP A 255 9.42 16.36 -3.97
CA ASP A 255 8.46 15.62 -3.14
C ASP A 255 7.45 16.52 -2.41
N ARG A 256 7.23 17.74 -2.92
CA ARG A 256 6.32 18.72 -2.33
C ARG A 256 4.90 18.20 -2.19
N VAL A 257 4.42 17.40 -3.13
CA VAL A 257 3.09 16.83 -3.05
C VAL A 257 2.91 15.97 -1.80
N VAL A 258 3.92 15.17 -1.47
CA VAL A 258 3.90 14.32 -0.26
C VAL A 258 4.00 15.18 0.99
N GLU A 259 4.90 16.18 1.00
CA GLU A 259 5.00 17.15 2.11
C GLU A 259 3.68 17.87 2.36
N ASP A 260 3.03 18.39 1.32
CA ASP A 260 1.77 19.12 1.43
C ASP A 260 0.64 18.21 1.97
N ILE A 261 0.57 16.95 1.52
CA ILE A 261 -0.39 15.97 2.02
C ILE A 261 -0.14 15.68 3.50
N VAL A 262 1.11 15.39 3.89
CA VAL A 262 1.48 15.05 5.28
C VAL A 262 1.18 16.21 6.23
N ARG A 263 1.46 17.46 5.80
CA ARG A 263 1.19 18.67 6.58
C ARG A 263 -0.30 18.97 6.75
N ALA A 264 -1.08 18.71 5.72
CA ALA A 264 -2.53 18.98 5.72
C ALA A 264 -3.35 17.87 6.38
N ALA A 265 -2.87 16.62 6.34
CA ALA A 265 -3.61 15.45 6.83
C ALA A 265 -4.18 15.61 8.26
N PRO A 266 -3.48 16.17 9.25
CA PRO A 266 -4.01 16.33 10.62
C PRO A 266 -5.31 17.13 10.69
N ASP A 267 -5.50 18.13 9.82
CA ASP A 267 -6.71 18.93 9.78
C ASP A 267 -7.94 18.14 9.28
N HIS A 268 -7.67 17.06 8.54
CA HIS A 268 -8.67 16.16 7.97
C HIS A 268 -8.82 14.83 8.72
N LEU A 269 -8.21 14.69 9.89
CA LEU A 269 -8.37 13.50 10.74
C LEU A 269 -9.23 13.79 11.97
N THR A 270 -10.05 12.82 12.35
CA THR A 270 -10.66 12.77 13.69
C THR A 270 -9.60 12.44 14.74
N GLU A 271 -9.90 12.66 16.03
CA GLU A 271 -9.01 12.19 17.11
C GLU A 271 -8.88 10.66 17.06
N GLY A 272 -7.67 10.16 17.11
CA GLY A 272 -7.36 8.73 16.93
C GLY A 272 -7.36 8.26 15.48
N GLY A 273 -7.75 9.11 14.53
CA GLY A 273 -7.79 8.80 13.09
C GLY A 273 -6.42 8.62 12.49
N TRP A 274 -6.34 7.85 11.41
CA TRP A 274 -5.12 7.48 10.71
C TRP A 274 -5.04 8.09 9.32
N CYS A 275 -3.84 8.52 8.93
CA CYS A 275 -3.49 8.81 7.53
C CYS A 275 -2.37 7.88 7.10
N GLN A 276 -2.56 7.17 5.98
CA GLN A 276 -1.61 6.20 5.44
C GLN A 276 -1.27 6.57 3.99
N VAL A 277 0.00 6.88 3.76
CA VAL A 277 0.51 7.40 2.49
C VAL A 277 1.58 6.47 1.94
N LEU A 278 1.41 6.04 0.70
CA LEU A 278 2.50 5.48 -0.08
C LEU A 278 3.27 6.65 -0.69
N ALA A 279 4.59 6.72 -0.49
CA ALA A 279 5.34 7.92 -0.81
C ALA A 279 6.76 7.67 -1.28
N ASN A 280 7.26 8.66 -2.03
CA ASN A 280 8.69 8.86 -2.27
C ASN A 280 9.13 10.17 -1.59
N TRP A 281 10.38 10.23 -1.20
CA TRP A 281 10.98 11.45 -0.64
C TRP A 281 12.44 11.60 -1.02
N VAL A 282 12.87 12.84 -1.08
CA VAL A 282 14.26 13.19 -1.33
C VAL A 282 15.12 12.92 -0.10
N ILE A 283 16.24 12.23 -0.29
CA ILE A 283 17.35 12.13 0.65
C ILE A 283 18.39 13.17 0.21
N ALA A 284 18.49 14.27 0.93
CA ALA A 284 19.40 15.35 0.60
C ALA A 284 20.81 15.03 1.11
N ASP A 285 21.82 15.48 0.37
CA ASP A 285 23.23 15.33 0.76
C ASP A 285 23.50 16.00 2.12
N GLY A 286 24.14 15.26 3.02
CA GLY A 286 24.53 15.74 4.35
C GLY A 286 23.37 15.97 5.34
N GLN A 287 22.15 15.55 5.04
CA GLN A 287 21.00 15.66 5.93
C GLN A 287 20.33 14.30 6.15
N PRO A 288 20.18 13.83 7.41
CA PRO A 288 19.37 12.66 7.72
C PRO A 288 17.93 12.83 7.19
N TRP A 289 17.42 11.81 6.49
CA TRP A 289 16.10 11.85 5.92
C TRP A 289 15.00 11.93 7.00
N GLU A 290 15.25 11.33 8.15
CA GLU A 290 14.40 11.34 9.33
C GLU A 290 14.17 12.77 9.83
N ASP A 291 15.24 13.57 9.93
CA ASP A 291 15.17 14.97 10.36
C ASP A 291 14.37 15.82 9.37
N ARG A 292 14.46 15.49 8.08
CA ARG A 292 13.74 16.21 7.04
C ARG A 292 12.26 15.90 7.10
N LEU A 293 11.88 14.63 7.11
CA LEU A 293 10.48 14.19 7.18
C LEU A 293 9.86 14.55 8.53
N GLY A 294 10.62 14.51 9.61
CA GLY A 294 10.17 14.91 10.94
C GLY A 294 9.60 16.34 11.01
N ARG A 295 10.09 17.24 10.13
CA ARG A 295 9.58 18.63 10.03
C ARG A 295 8.23 18.73 9.31
N TRP A 296 7.80 17.70 8.61
CA TRP A 296 6.49 17.64 7.98
C TRP A 296 5.39 17.24 8.97
N ILE A 297 5.78 16.52 10.04
CA ILE A 297 4.87 15.91 10.98
C ILE A 297 4.42 16.95 12.01
N ALA A 298 3.10 17.08 12.17
CA ALA A 298 2.51 17.97 13.16
C ALA A 298 2.72 17.43 14.59
N ALA A 299 2.89 18.31 15.56
CA ALA A 299 3.16 17.93 16.96
C ALA A 299 2.01 17.16 17.62
N ASP A 300 0.79 17.27 17.11
CA ASP A 300 -0.41 16.56 17.57
C ASP A 300 -0.61 15.21 16.87
N CYS A 301 0.39 14.71 16.12
CA CYS A 301 0.36 13.40 15.49
C CYS A 301 1.49 12.51 15.97
N ASP A 302 1.19 11.23 16.17
CA ASP A 302 2.19 10.17 16.18
C ASP A 302 2.49 9.78 14.72
N ALA A 303 3.76 9.44 14.41
CA ALA A 303 4.17 9.08 13.07
C ALA A 303 5.03 7.81 13.03
N PHE A 304 4.67 6.89 12.15
CA PHE A 304 5.48 5.73 11.82
C PHE A 304 5.84 5.75 10.35
N VAL A 305 7.09 6.10 10.07
CA VAL A 305 7.64 6.21 8.72
C VAL A 305 8.59 5.06 8.47
N VAL A 306 8.33 4.30 7.40
CA VAL A 306 9.13 3.13 7.05
C VAL A 306 9.70 3.31 5.65
N GLN A 307 11.03 3.42 5.56
CA GLN A 307 11.78 3.43 4.31
C GLN A 307 11.99 1.99 3.84
N ARG A 308 11.45 1.65 2.68
CA ARG A 308 11.46 0.29 2.14
C ARG A 308 12.57 0.06 1.12
N GLU A 309 12.92 1.11 0.41
CA GLU A 309 13.90 1.06 -0.67
C GLU A 309 14.53 2.44 -0.84
N VAL A 310 15.75 2.47 -1.29
CA VAL A 310 16.45 3.70 -1.70
C VAL A 310 17.05 3.47 -3.08
N LEU A 311 16.77 4.37 -4.01
CA LEU A 311 17.43 4.42 -5.31
C LEU A 311 18.38 5.60 -5.38
N ASP A 312 19.50 5.42 -6.06
CA ASP A 312 20.32 6.54 -6.48
C ASP A 312 19.63 7.36 -7.57
N PRO A 313 20.02 8.64 -7.79
CA PRO A 313 19.38 9.50 -8.78
C PRO A 313 19.32 8.91 -10.19
N ALA A 314 20.38 8.23 -10.66
CA ALA A 314 20.43 7.65 -12.00
C ALA A 314 19.43 6.50 -12.15
N ALA A 315 19.45 5.55 -11.21
CA ALA A 315 18.50 4.42 -11.19
C ALA A 315 17.04 4.92 -11.09
N TYR A 316 16.79 6.00 -10.35
CA TYR A 316 15.47 6.62 -10.24
C TYR A 316 14.98 7.20 -11.57
N VAL A 317 15.83 7.94 -12.28
CA VAL A 317 15.51 8.49 -13.62
C VAL A 317 15.23 7.37 -14.61
N GLU A 318 16.06 6.32 -14.62
CA GLU A 318 15.88 5.14 -15.47
C GLU A 318 14.54 4.45 -15.25
N LEU A 319 14.20 4.22 -13.98
CA LEU A 319 12.92 3.62 -13.57
C LEU A 319 11.74 4.37 -14.19
N TRP A 320 11.70 5.68 -14.02
CA TRP A 320 10.54 6.49 -14.42
C TRP A 320 10.51 6.83 -15.89
N LEU A 321 11.66 6.93 -16.57
CA LEU A 321 11.71 7.03 -18.03
C LEU A 321 11.23 5.73 -18.70
N LYS A 322 11.56 4.58 -18.11
CA LYS A 322 11.06 3.29 -18.56
C LYS A 322 9.56 3.15 -18.33
N ASP A 323 9.06 3.53 -17.15
CA ASP A 323 7.63 3.53 -16.83
C ASP A 323 6.82 4.42 -17.77
N ALA A 324 7.37 5.57 -18.17
CA ALA A 324 6.75 6.45 -19.18
C ALA A 324 6.83 5.93 -20.62
N GLY A 325 7.40 4.75 -20.86
CA GLY A 325 7.60 4.22 -22.20
C GLY A 325 8.57 5.03 -23.08
N GLN A 326 9.45 5.79 -22.44
CA GLN A 326 10.40 6.66 -23.15
C GLN A 326 11.72 5.96 -23.46
N HIS A 327 11.92 4.73 -22.98
CA HIS A 327 13.10 3.95 -23.29
C HIS A 327 13.19 3.69 -24.81
N GLY A 328 14.30 4.11 -25.43
CA GLY A 328 14.48 4.04 -26.87
C GLY A 328 13.85 5.17 -27.70
N ALA A 329 13.20 6.16 -27.06
CA ALA A 329 12.74 7.37 -27.72
C ALA A 329 13.93 8.21 -28.23
N SER A 330 13.75 8.98 -29.31
CA SER A 330 14.82 9.80 -29.91
C SER A 330 15.37 10.88 -28.97
N ASP A 331 14.57 11.33 -28.01
CA ASP A 331 14.90 12.36 -27.03
C ASP A 331 15.24 11.77 -25.63
N TYR A 332 15.36 10.44 -25.51
CA TYR A 332 15.66 9.75 -24.27
C TYR A 332 16.87 10.32 -23.53
N LEU A 333 17.99 10.48 -24.23
CA LEU A 333 19.22 11.00 -23.61
C LEU A 333 19.08 12.45 -23.11
N VAL A 334 18.32 13.28 -23.84
CA VAL A 334 18.09 14.68 -23.44
C VAL A 334 17.22 14.72 -22.18
N ARG A 335 16.16 13.92 -22.11
CA ARG A 335 15.29 13.85 -20.94
C ARG A 335 16.04 13.28 -19.72
N TYR A 336 16.83 12.26 -19.94
CA TYR A 336 17.66 11.64 -18.88
C TYR A 336 18.62 12.68 -18.30
N ASP A 337 19.40 13.35 -19.13
CA ASP A 337 20.37 14.36 -18.73
C ASP A 337 19.71 15.55 -18.02
N THR A 338 18.59 16.05 -18.54
CA THR A 338 17.82 17.13 -17.92
C THR A 338 17.37 16.76 -16.53
N TRP A 339 16.81 15.57 -16.35
CA TRP A 339 16.27 15.13 -15.06
C TRP A 339 17.40 14.84 -14.06
N LEU A 340 18.45 14.15 -14.48
CA LEU A 340 19.60 13.86 -13.64
C LEU A 340 20.31 15.14 -13.20
N SER A 341 20.57 16.09 -14.12
CA SER A 341 21.18 17.38 -13.80
C SER A 341 20.34 18.16 -12.79
N TRP A 342 19.02 18.14 -12.93
CA TRP A 342 18.14 18.80 -11.95
C TRP A 342 18.26 18.16 -10.55
N LEU A 343 18.31 16.81 -10.43
CA LEU A 343 18.52 16.12 -9.15
C LEU A 343 19.88 16.48 -8.54
N GLU A 344 20.94 16.58 -9.36
CA GLU A 344 22.26 16.98 -8.93
C GLU A 344 22.30 18.44 -8.41
N GLU A 345 21.63 19.36 -9.12
CA GLU A 345 21.48 20.76 -8.69
C GLU A 345 20.75 20.88 -7.35
N GLN A 346 19.76 20.02 -7.11
CA GLN A 346 19.03 19.94 -5.84
C GLN A 346 19.84 19.19 -4.75
N ARG A 347 21.04 18.70 -5.04
CA ARG A 347 21.89 17.90 -4.13
C ARG A 347 21.18 16.68 -3.57
N VAL A 348 20.48 15.96 -4.44
CA VAL A 348 19.79 14.72 -4.09
C VAL A 348 20.81 13.59 -4.04
N ALA A 349 21.04 13.03 -2.85
CA ALA A 349 21.91 11.86 -2.66
C ALA A 349 21.20 10.54 -2.98
N GLY A 350 19.87 10.50 -2.82
CA GLY A 350 19.04 9.36 -3.10
C GLY A 350 17.57 9.69 -3.00
N ILE A 351 16.72 8.74 -3.41
CA ILE A 351 15.26 8.82 -3.28
C ILE A 351 14.77 7.61 -2.48
N GLY A 352 14.15 7.91 -1.34
CA GLY A 352 13.50 6.90 -0.50
C GLY A 352 12.10 6.57 -1.00
N PHE A 353 11.74 5.30 -0.92
CA PHE A 353 10.39 4.78 -1.18
C PHE A 353 9.87 4.13 0.10
N GLY A 354 8.62 4.41 0.45
CA GLY A 354 8.10 3.80 1.66
C GLY A 354 6.71 4.24 2.06
N TRP A 355 6.46 4.13 3.35
CA TRP A 355 5.16 4.36 3.96
C TRP A 355 5.25 5.45 5.01
N ILE A 356 4.32 6.39 4.97
CA ILE A 356 4.13 7.39 6.03
C ILE A 356 2.77 7.10 6.67
N ASN A 357 2.78 6.74 7.95
CA ASN A 357 1.58 6.51 8.74
C ASN A 357 1.52 7.57 9.82
N LEU A 358 0.44 8.36 9.85
CA LEU A 358 0.18 9.35 10.87
C LEU A 358 -1.04 8.92 11.67
N ARG A 359 -1.02 9.12 12.98
CA ARG A 359 -2.18 8.97 13.85
C ARG A 359 -2.41 10.27 14.59
N ARG A 360 -3.58 10.87 14.44
CA ARG A 360 -3.94 12.07 15.19
C ARG A 360 -4.17 11.72 16.65
N ARG A 361 -3.45 12.41 17.54
CA ARG A 361 -3.58 12.19 18.99
C ARG A 361 -4.85 12.85 19.53
N PRO A 362 -5.42 12.33 20.62
CA PRO A 362 -6.47 13.02 21.35
C PRO A 362 -5.98 14.38 21.85
N ALA A 363 -6.84 15.39 21.84
CA ALA A 363 -6.50 16.73 22.34
C ALA A 363 -6.07 16.75 23.82
N SER A 364 -6.49 15.74 24.60
CA SER A 364 -6.06 15.53 25.99
C SER A 364 -4.66 14.96 26.17
N ALA A 365 -4.03 14.48 25.10
CA ALA A 365 -2.71 13.85 25.18
C ALA A 365 -1.63 14.91 25.45
N ALA A 366 -0.82 14.70 26.47
CA ALA A 366 0.27 15.60 26.84
C ALA A 366 1.49 15.42 25.93
N GLY A 367 2.27 16.49 25.73
CA GLY A 367 3.53 16.49 24.98
C GLY A 367 3.35 16.36 23.46
N SER A 368 4.45 16.29 22.75
CA SER A 368 4.49 16.06 21.29
C SER A 368 4.26 14.60 20.95
N GLY A 369 3.79 14.34 19.72
CA GLY A 369 3.62 13.00 19.19
C GLY A 369 4.94 12.20 19.11
N ALA A 370 4.83 10.89 19.18
CA ALA A 370 5.95 9.99 18.99
C ALA A 370 6.26 9.83 17.50
N CYS A 371 7.52 9.98 17.11
CA CYS A 371 7.96 9.74 15.75
C CYS A 371 8.92 8.55 15.72
N THR A 372 8.58 7.52 14.96
CA THR A 372 9.44 6.37 14.69
C THR A 372 9.79 6.35 13.21
N PHE A 373 11.06 6.44 12.90
CA PHE A 373 11.61 6.30 11.55
C PHE A 373 12.36 4.98 11.46
N LEU A 374 12.08 4.20 10.43
CA LEU A 374 12.65 2.87 10.27
C LEU A 374 13.13 2.67 8.84
N ASP A 375 14.42 2.41 8.68
CA ASP A 375 14.97 1.91 7.43
C ASP A 375 14.85 0.39 7.41
N TRP A 376 13.93 -0.13 6.60
CA TRP A 376 13.54 -1.54 6.64
C TRP A 376 13.38 -2.14 5.24
N PRO A 377 14.49 -2.43 4.55
CA PRO A 377 14.47 -3.03 3.21
C PRO A 377 14.16 -4.54 3.21
N TYR A 378 13.88 -5.11 4.38
CA TYR A 378 13.65 -6.55 4.56
C TYR A 378 12.20 -6.94 4.25
N GLU A 379 12.00 -8.25 4.03
CA GLU A 379 10.66 -8.80 3.87
C GLU A 379 9.78 -8.56 5.11
N VAL A 380 8.51 -8.29 4.87
CA VAL A 380 7.48 -8.13 5.89
C VAL A 380 6.34 -9.11 5.63
N GLU A 381 5.63 -9.51 6.68
CA GLU A 381 4.41 -10.27 6.51
C GLU A 381 3.30 -9.38 5.95
N GLN A 382 2.53 -9.90 5.00
CA GLN A 382 1.37 -9.21 4.46
C GLN A 382 0.06 -9.83 4.98
N PRO A 383 -0.96 -9.02 5.30
CA PRO A 383 -0.95 -7.55 5.32
C PRO A 383 -0.09 -6.97 6.46
N VAL A 384 0.60 -5.86 6.21
CA VAL A 384 1.44 -5.19 7.21
C VAL A 384 0.63 -4.29 8.17
N ALA A 385 -0.61 -3.97 7.81
CA ALA A 385 -1.51 -3.12 8.58
C ALA A 385 -1.62 -3.47 10.08
N PRO A 386 -1.70 -4.74 10.51
CA PRO A 386 -1.71 -5.10 11.93
C PRO A 386 -0.48 -4.60 12.68
N ALA A 387 0.72 -4.68 12.08
CA ALA A 387 1.94 -4.21 12.72
C ALA A 387 1.97 -2.68 12.89
N VAL A 388 1.39 -1.93 11.94
CA VAL A 388 1.22 -0.47 12.05
C VAL A 388 0.23 -0.14 13.15
N ARG A 389 -0.87 -0.88 13.24
CA ARG A 389 -1.90 -0.69 14.26
C ARG A 389 -1.35 -0.97 15.66
N GLU A 390 -0.63 -2.08 15.84
CA GLU A 390 0.04 -2.46 17.08
C GLU A 390 1.06 -1.41 17.51
N TRP A 391 1.86 -0.87 16.58
CA TRP A 391 2.76 0.24 16.87
C TRP A 391 2.02 1.46 17.43
N GLY A 392 0.89 1.85 16.83
CA GLY A 392 0.09 2.98 17.27
C GLY A 392 -0.48 2.80 18.70
N ASP A 393 -0.82 1.58 19.08
CA ASP A 393 -1.24 1.29 20.47
C ASP A 393 -0.05 1.31 21.42
N ALA A 394 1.10 0.78 21.00
CA ALA A 394 2.31 0.70 21.78
C ALA A 394 2.90 2.07 22.15
N VAL A 395 2.93 3.03 21.21
CA VAL A 395 3.50 4.38 21.47
C VAL A 395 2.69 5.18 22.49
N GLY A 396 1.38 4.90 22.61
CA GLY A 396 0.49 5.51 23.61
C GLY A 396 0.53 4.86 24.98
N LEU A 397 1.18 3.69 25.12
CA LEU A 397 1.23 2.96 26.37
C LEU A 397 2.21 3.59 27.36
N ALA A 398 1.73 3.91 28.55
CA ALA A 398 2.60 4.32 29.66
C ALA A 398 3.31 3.08 30.22
N VAL A 399 4.62 3.02 30.09
CA VAL A 399 5.43 1.93 30.62
C VAL A 399 6.04 2.35 31.96
N ASP A 400 5.62 1.67 33.03
CA ASP A 400 6.13 1.82 34.39
C ASP A 400 6.38 0.46 35.05
N ALA A 401 6.82 0.47 36.30
CA ALA A 401 7.14 -0.74 37.05
C ALA A 401 5.90 -1.60 37.42
N ASP A 402 4.73 -1.01 37.44
CA ASP A 402 3.47 -1.68 37.83
C ASP A 402 2.77 -2.34 36.62
N LEU A 403 3.21 -2.01 35.42
CA LEU A 403 2.65 -2.56 34.18
C LEU A 403 2.90 -4.07 34.06
N ARG A 404 1.90 -4.80 33.58
CA ARG A 404 2.01 -6.22 33.22
C ARG A 404 2.09 -6.36 31.71
N LEU A 405 3.11 -7.08 31.25
CA LEU A 405 3.37 -7.32 29.85
C LEU A 405 3.38 -8.80 29.51
N ARG A 406 3.15 -9.10 28.23
CA ARG A 406 3.32 -10.43 27.64
C ARG A 406 4.30 -10.37 26.50
N ALA A 407 5.18 -11.37 26.42
CA ALA A 407 5.95 -11.61 25.20
C ALA A 407 5.00 -12.01 24.07
N ARG A 408 5.19 -11.45 22.88
CA ARG A 408 4.40 -11.86 21.70
C ARG A 408 4.65 -13.35 21.42
N PRO A 409 3.61 -14.12 21.08
CA PRO A 409 3.73 -15.58 20.90
C PRO A 409 4.59 -15.98 19.70
N ASP A 410 4.82 -15.07 18.75
CA ASP A 410 5.67 -15.26 17.57
C ASP A 410 7.14 -14.85 17.79
N VAL A 411 7.52 -14.34 18.96
CA VAL A 411 8.92 -14.01 19.28
C VAL A 411 9.69 -15.31 19.57
N ARG A 412 10.87 -15.42 18.97
CA ARG A 412 11.81 -16.52 19.20
C ARG A 412 13.14 -15.95 19.71
N GLN A 413 13.78 -16.70 20.61
CA GLN A 413 15.13 -16.41 21.06
C GLN A 413 16.13 -17.29 20.30
N GLU A 414 17.16 -16.67 19.76
CA GLU A 414 18.30 -17.31 19.12
C GLU A 414 19.55 -16.97 19.95
N THR A 415 20.41 -17.95 20.19
CA THR A 415 21.65 -17.76 20.93
C THR A 415 22.84 -18.26 20.14
N VAL A 416 23.94 -17.52 20.21
CA VAL A 416 25.21 -17.88 19.57
C VAL A 416 26.32 -17.82 20.60
N GLY A 417 27.18 -18.82 20.63
CA GLY A 417 28.34 -18.88 21.50
C GLY A 417 29.23 -20.11 21.16
N PRO A 418 30.40 -20.23 21.78
CA PRO A 418 31.27 -21.39 21.63
C PRO A 418 30.58 -22.67 22.04
N VAL A 419 30.96 -23.77 21.38
CA VAL A 419 30.42 -25.12 21.74
C VAL A 419 30.76 -25.44 23.19
N GLY A 420 29.73 -25.71 24.01
CA GLY A 420 29.86 -26.04 25.43
C GLY A 420 29.97 -24.85 26.38
N ALA A 421 29.80 -23.62 25.90
CA ALA A 421 29.69 -22.44 26.76
C ALA A 421 28.37 -22.52 27.58
N GLU A 422 28.42 -22.17 28.84
CA GLU A 422 27.23 -22.08 29.71
C GLU A 422 26.42 -20.82 29.37
N ASP A 423 27.10 -19.72 29.03
CA ASP A 423 26.49 -18.45 28.67
C ASP A 423 26.68 -18.14 27.16
N PRO A 424 25.64 -17.71 26.47
CA PRO A 424 25.77 -17.26 25.07
C PRO A 424 26.49 -15.93 24.98
N GLU A 425 27.32 -15.75 23.92
CA GLU A 425 27.95 -14.46 23.62
C GLU A 425 26.97 -13.46 23.00
N VAL A 426 25.98 -13.97 22.25
CA VAL A 426 24.96 -13.17 21.57
C VAL A 426 23.59 -13.78 21.81
N ILE A 427 22.65 -12.94 22.20
CA ILE A 427 21.22 -13.29 22.33
C ILE A 427 20.46 -12.37 21.37
N VAL A 428 19.64 -12.97 20.51
CA VAL A 428 18.78 -12.24 19.57
C VAL A 428 17.33 -12.65 19.80
N LEU A 429 16.46 -11.66 19.96
CA LEU A 429 15.01 -11.85 19.88
C LEU A 429 14.57 -11.59 18.45
N ARG A 430 13.79 -12.49 17.86
CA ARG A 430 13.29 -12.40 16.49
C ARG A 430 11.78 -12.58 16.44
N GLN A 431 11.10 -11.63 15.80
CA GLN A 431 9.68 -11.76 15.44
C GLN A 431 9.54 -12.62 14.19
N GLN A 432 8.55 -13.53 14.20
CA GLN A 432 8.24 -14.37 13.04
C GLN A 432 7.14 -13.75 12.16
N ARG A 433 6.44 -12.72 12.64
CA ARG A 433 5.30 -12.07 12.01
C ARG A 433 5.49 -10.54 11.94
N GLY A 434 4.63 -9.90 11.14
CA GLY A 434 4.60 -8.45 10.96
C GLY A 434 5.87 -7.95 10.28
N LEU A 435 6.59 -7.04 10.91
CA LEU A 435 7.86 -6.50 10.38
C LEU A 435 9.03 -7.49 10.50
N ARG A 436 8.88 -8.59 11.21
CA ARG A 436 9.93 -9.63 11.41
C ARG A 436 11.23 -9.05 11.97
N ARG A 437 11.11 -8.12 12.92
CA ARG A 437 12.28 -7.48 13.54
C ARG A 437 13.14 -8.48 14.29
N ALA A 438 14.45 -8.20 14.28
CA ALA A 438 15.41 -8.88 15.12
C ALA A 438 16.13 -7.84 15.98
N ARG A 439 16.29 -8.12 17.27
CA ARG A 439 16.99 -7.27 18.24
C ARG A 439 18.00 -8.11 19.01
N GLN A 440 19.25 -7.68 19.00
CA GLN A 440 20.24 -8.19 19.92
C GLN A 440 19.94 -7.62 21.31
N VAL A 441 19.92 -8.49 22.30
CA VAL A 441 19.54 -8.16 23.69
C VAL A 441 20.60 -8.65 24.65
N ASP A 442 20.65 -8.07 25.83
CA ASP A 442 21.47 -8.57 26.92
C ASP A 442 20.73 -9.63 27.76
N THR A 443 21.42 -10.17 28.76
CA THR A 443 20.88 -11.21 29.66
C THR A 443 19.66 -10.72 30.44
N VAL A 444 19.60 -9.45 30.84
CA VAL A 444 18.47 -8.87 31.59
C VAL A 444 17.26 -8.71 30.70
N GLU A 445 17.44 -8.19 29.48
CA GLU A 445 16.37 -8.05 28.48
C GLU A 445 15.80 -9.42 28.12
N ALA A 446 16.66 -10.41 27.84
CA ALA A 446 16.23 -11.77 27.51
C ALA A 446 15.45 -12.43 28.65
N ALA A 447 15.93 -12.31 29.88
CA ALA A 447 15.26 -12.83 31.07
C ALA A 447 13.92 -12.15 31.33
N LEU A 448 13.86 -10.80 31.15
CA LEU A 448 12.64 -10.03 31.26
C LEU A 448 11.59 -10.52 30.24
N VAL A 449 11.95 -10.56 28.96
CA VAL A 449 11.02 -10.96 27.90
C VAL A 449 10.54 -12.42 28.13
N GLY A 450 11.45 -13.30 28.53
CA GLY A 450 11.11 -14.70 28.86
C GLY A 450 10.16 -14.87 30.06
N ALA A 451 10.17 -13.92 31.00
CA ALA A 451 9.31 -13.91 32.18
C ALA A 451 8.00 -13.11 32.00
N CYS A 452 7.85 -12.38 30.88
CA CYS A 452 6.64 -11.61 30.59
C CYS A 452 5.51 -12.52 30.08
N ASP A 453 4.76 -13.13 31.00
CA ASP A 453 3.56 -13.97 30.76
C ASP A 453 2.25 -13.27 31.14
N GLY A 454 2.33 -12.05 31.69
CA GLY A 454 1.20 -11.26 32.17
C GLY A 454 0.85 -11.47 33.64
N GLU A 455 1.56 -12.32 34.38
CA GLU A 455 1.29 -12.58 35.82
C GLU A 455 2.02 -11.60 36.73
N LEU A 456 3.29 -11.35 36.46
CA LEU A 456 4.12 -10.41 37.23
C LEU A 456 4.16 -9.03 36.59
N THR A 457 4.40 -8.00 37.42
CA THR A 457 4.68 -6.66 36.91
C THR A 457 6.12 -6.56 36.41
N VAL A 458 6.38 -5.58 35.51
CA VAL A 458 7.74 -5.29 35.01
C VAL A 458 8.72 -5.09 36.16
N GLY A 459 8.31 -4.33 37.21
CA GLY A 459 9.15 -4.11 38.39
C GLY A 459 9.48 -5.37 39.14
N GLN A 460 8.50 -6.26 39.36
CA GLN A 460 8.73 -7.56 40.05
C GLN A 460 9.70 -8.44 39.26
N ILE A 461 9.58 -8.47 37.93
CA ILE A 461 10.48 -9.27 37.09
C ILE A 461 11.90 -8.68 37.14
N LEU A 462 12.06 -7.35 36.98
CA LEU A 462 13.37 -6.69 37.04
C LEU A 462 14.04 -6.86 38.40
N ASP A 463 13.29 -6.79 39.51
CA ASP A 463 13.81 -7.02 40.86
C ASP A 463 14.33 -8.47 41.05
N ALA A 464 13.56 -9.45 40.57
CA ALA A 464 13.97 -10.85 40.62
C ALA A 464 15.24 -11.10 39.78
N VAL A 465 15.31 -10.56 38.58
CA VAL A 465 16.49 -10.67 37.70
C VAL A 465 17.70 -9.98 38.34
N ALA A 466 17.51 -8.80 38.93
CA ALA A 466 18.59 -8.06 39.61
C ALA A 466 19.15 -8.89 40.77
N GLN A 467 18.30 -9.51 41.59
CA GLN A 467 18.73 -10.38 42.70
C GLN A 467 19.52 -11.59 42.21
N LEU A 468 19.06 -12.26 41.14
CA LEU A 468 19.74 -13.39 40.52
C LEU A 468 21.14 -13.02 40.01
N LEU A 469 21.29 -11.82 39.48
CA LEU A 469 22.56 -11.32 38.94
C LEU A 469 23.44 -10.57 39.96
N GLY A 470 22.99 -10.47 41.22
CA GLY A 470 23.72 -9.75 42.29
C GLY A 470 23.80 -8.24 42.03
N ARG A 471 22.80 -7.63 41.32
CA ARG A 471 22.70 -6.21 41.01
C ARG A 471 21.75 -5.51 41.99
N ASP A 472 21.87 -4.17 42.06
CA ASP A 472 20.90 -3.34 42.79
C ASP A 472 19.57 -3.29 42.08
N PRO A 473 18.42 -3.65 42.69
CA PRO A 473 17.12 -3.67 42.03
C PRO A 473 16.67 -2.28 41.56
N ALA A 474 16.90 -1.21 42.34
CA ALA A 474 16.46 0.12 41.97
C ALA A 474 17.22 0.63 40.74
N ALA A 475 18.57 0.49 40.75
CA ALA A 475 19.38 0.84 39.61
C ALA A 475 19.06 0.02 38.36
N THR A 476 18.70 -1.25 38.53
CA THR A 476 18.27 -2.12 37.41
C THR A 476 16.95 -1.62 36.82
N ARG A 477 15.94 -1.27 37.63
CA ARG A 477 14.70 -0.69 37.13
C ARG A 477 14.93 0.62 36.37
N ASP A 478 15.72 1.54 36.95
CA ASP A 478 16.01 2.82 36.30
C ASP A 478 16.68 2.66 34.93
N THR A 479 17.55 1.66 34.80
CA THR A 479 18.25 1.36 33.56
C THR A 479 17.35 0.73 32.52
N TYR A 480 16.49 -0.24 32.92
CA TYR A 480 15.75 -1.09 31.96
C TYR A 480 14.33 -0.65 31.68
N LEU A 481 13.69 0.22 32.49
CA LEU A 481 12.34 0.74 32.12
C LEU A 481 12.32 1.46 30.77
N PRO A 482 13.31 2.29 30.38
CA PRO A 482 13.38 2.84 29.03
C PRO A 482 13.50 1.75 27.95
N VAL A 483 14.29 0.70 28.21
CA VAL A 483 14.50 -0.43 27.30
C VAL A 483 13.20 -1.25 27.14
N VAL A 484 12.46 -1.43 28.22
CA VAL A 484 11.11 -2.09 28.18
C VAL A 484 10.19 -1.28 27.27
N ARG A 485 10.22 0.05 27.36
CA ARG A 485 9.41 0.89 26.46
C ARG A 485 9.80 0.68 24.99
N GLU A 486 11.09 0.58 24.68
CA GLU A 486 11.54 0.25 23.32
C GLU A 486 11.03 -1.12 22.87
N LEU A 487 11.15 -2.16 23.72
CA LEU A 487 10.67 -3.50 23.41
C LEU A 487 9.15 -3.52 23.14
N VAL A 488 8.38 -2.68 23.83
CA VAL A 488 6.94 -2.51 23.59
C VAL A 488 6.70 -1.82 22.24
N VAL A 489 7.37 -0.70 21.97
CA VAL A 489 7.20 0.07 20.71
C VAL A 489 7.68 -0.74 19.51
N GLU A 490 8.71 -1.54 19.66
CA GLU A 490 9.21 -2.43 18.61
C GLU A 490 8.33 -3.69 18.43
N GLY A 491 7.40 -3.93 19.35
CA GLY A 491 6.43 -5.03 19.26
C GLY A 491 6.99 -6.39 19.73
N PHE A 492 7.99 -6.43 20.60
CA PHE A 492 8.42 -7.68 21.28
C PHE A 492 7.55 -8.02 22.49
N LEU A 493 7.03 -6.98 23.14
CA LEU A 493 6.14 -7.07 24.29
C LEU A 493 4.82 -6.37 23.99
N THR A 494 3.73 -6.87 24.59
CA THR A 494 2.40 -6.28 24.52
C THR A 494 1.80 -6.17 25.91
N ALA A 495 0.87 -5.21 26.12
CA ALA A 495 0.13 -5.12 27.37
C ALA A 495 -0.64 -6.42 27.63
N ALA A 496 -0.59 -6.93 28.86
CA ALA A 496 -1.45 -8.03 29.26
C ALA A 496 -2.90 -7.53 29.27
N ALA A 497 -3.82 -8.30 28.69
CA ALA A 497 -5.25 -8.02 28.85
C ALA A 497 -5.59 -8.13 30.35
N GLY A 498 -6.23 -7.06 30.89
CA GLY A 498 -6.65 -6.99 32.29
C GLY A 498 -7.79 -7.97 32.60
#